data_2965dfca4c34f1a41ec2c5c1357f5286
#
_entry.id   2965dfca4c34f1a41ec2c5c1357f5286
#
_cell.length_a   1.000
_cell.length_b   1.000
_cell.length_c   1.000
_cell.angle_alpha   90.00
_cell.angle_beta   90.00
_cell.angle_gamma   90.00
#
_symmetry.space_group_name_H-M   'P 1'
#
loop_
_entity.id
_entity.type
_entity.pdbx_description
1 polymer ?
#
loop_
_entity_poly.entity_id
_entity_poly.type
_entity_poly.pdbx_seq_one_letter_code
_entity_poly.pdbx_strand_id
1 'polypeptide(L)'
;MKKILFYAHQLNYRGTTNSLVDYAEFNQSVLGNESTIVYNASFNDEGLDILSNDDVVESIKKRFNVIAYEAGPEKNFDKLNDIASKYDLFYFQKAGLRENPEITSTKTANHAVFQYCDPHGDRYAYISEWLSINNKQTHNIDVPFVPYVVDLPPPNKDLRKELGIPKDKFVYGRHGGQYTFDKGFTWSAIKYIAENRDDIVFLLANTMKVVEHPNVIYLEPFFGNQEKSNFVNACDAMIHGRNLGESFGGAICEFLFFNKPVMAWEGGFDRNHVLLLNSSGLLYTQDTVLSNMLHLKEYVEGKDFKHIVEPFTPKNVMDKFNEVFIK
;
A
#
# COMPACT_ATOMS: atom_id res chain seq x y z
N MET A 1 -23.69 -9.06 14.12
CA MET A 1 -22.24 -9.11 14.33
C MET A 1 -21.73 -10.39 13.69
N LYS A 2 -20.80 -10.28 12.76
CA LYS A 2 -20.17 -11.42 12.07
C LYS A 2 -18.74 -11.61 12.56
N LYS A 3 -18.24 -12.85 12.48
CA LYS A 3 -16.86 -13.20 12.80
C LYS A 3 -16.10 -13.37 11.49
N ILE A 4 -15.09 -12.53 11.24
CA ILE A 4 -14.30 -12.56 10.01
C ILE A 4 -12.87 -12.98 10.33
N LEU A 5 -12.39 -13.98 9.61
CA LEU A 5 -11.01 -14.46 9.67
C LEU A 5 -10.20 -13.86 8.52
N PHE A 6 -9.31 -12.96 8.85
CA PHE A 6 -8.40 -12.30 7.92
C PHE A 6 -7.12 -13.12 7.78
N TYR A 7 -6.86 -13.64 6.59
CA TYR A 7 -5.70 -14.50 6.34
C TYR A 7 -4.56 -13.74 5.66
N ALA A 8 -3.34 -13.94 6.17
CA ALA A 8 -2.10 -13.53 5.56
C ALA A 8 -1.15 -14.72 5.37
N HIS A 9 -0.45 -14.80 4.25
CA HIS A 9 0.67 -15.75 4.12
C HIS A 9 1.74 -15.44 5.15
N GLN A 10 2.07 -14.16 5.32
CA GLN A 10 3.06 -13.64 6.27
C GLN A 10 2.62 -12.27 6.79
N LEU A 11 3.14 -11.88 7.94
CA LEU A 11 2.95 -10.55 8.53
C LEU A 11 4.30 -9.81 8.54
N ASN A 12 4.46 -8.83 7.67
CA ASN A 12 5.72 -8.09 7.49
C ASN A 12 5.47 -6.62 7.08
N TYR A 13 6.53 -5.90 6.69
CA TYR A 13 6.45 -4.47 6.31
C TYR A 13 5.75 -4.19 4.96
N ARG A 14 5.21 -5.20 4.27
CA ARG A 14 4.56 -5.01 2.97
C ARG A 14 3.19 -4.32 3.07
N GLY A 15 2.79 -3.67 1.99
CA GLY A 15 1.50 -2.99 1.90
C GLY A 15 0.29 -3.90 2.10
N THR A 16 0.38 -5.18 1.71
CA THR A 16 -0.69 -6.16 1.93
C THR A 16 -0.92 -6.47 3.41
N THR A 17 0.13 -6.50 4.24
CA THR A 17 -0.03 -6.63 5.70
C THR A 17 -0.71 -5.38 6.27
N ASN A 18 -0.27 -4.18 5.87
CA ASN A 18 -0.87 -2.93 6.34
C ASN A 18 -2.37 -2.87 5.98
N SER A 19 -2.72 -3.11 4.72
CA SER A 19 -4.12 -3.05 4.28
C SER A 19 -5.00 -4.12 4.91
N LEU A 20 -4.47 -5.32 5.17
CA LEU A 20 -5.21 -6.37 5.88
C LEU A 20 -5.51 -5.95 7.33
N VAL A 21 -4.53 -5.35 8.01
CA VAL A 21 -4.68 -4.82 9.37
C VAL A 21 -5.70 -3.68 9.39
N ASP A 22 -5.67 -2.77 8.42
CA ASP A 22 -6.64 -1.68 8.30
C ASP A 22 -8.06 -2.23 8.08
N TYR A 23 -8.24 -3.21 7.20
CA TYR A 23 -9.57 -3.86 7.04
C TYR A 23 -10.04 -4.55 8.31
N ALA A 24 -9.16 -5.24 9.04
CA ALA A 24 -9.52 -5.88 10.31
C ALA A 24 -9.94 -4.85 11.36
N GLU A 25 -9.24 -3.72 11.45
CA GLU A 25 -9.55 -2.60 12.36
C GLU A 25 -10.91 -1.98 12.05
N PHE A 26 -11.11 -1.60 10.78
CA PHE A 26 -12.33 -0.91 10.39
C PHE A 26 -13.54 -1.86 10.28
N ASN A 27 -13.32 -3.16 10.09
CA ASN A 27 -14.37 -4.15 10.26
C ASN A 27 -14.94 -4.17 11.71
N GLN A 28 -14.07 -3.92 12.70
CA GLN A 28 -14.51 -3.79 14.09
C GLN A 28 -15.12 -2.41 14.36
N SER A 29 -14.39 -1.35 14.06
CA SER A 29 -14.75 0.02 14.48
C SER A 29 -15.89 0.63 13.64
N VAL A 30 -16.01 0.29 12.36
CA VAL A 30 -17.05 0.84 11.46
C VAL A 30 -18.22 -0.12 11.29
N LEU A 31 -17.96 -1.42 11.10
CA LEU A 31 -19.02 -2.39 10.83
C LEU A 31 -19.53 -3.13 12.08
N GLY A 32 -18.85 -2.99 13.21
CA GLY A 32 -19.23 -3.64 14.46
C GLY A 32 -19.10 -5.18 14.43
N ASN A 33 -18.24 -5.72 13.57
CA ASN A 33 -17.96 -7.15 13.47
C ASN A 33 -16.74 -7.54 14.30
N GLU A 34 -16.50 -8.84 14.45
CA GLU A 34 -15.32 -9.40 15.12
C GLU A 34 -14.25 -9.72 14.06
N SER A 35 -13.00 -9.34 14.31
CA SER A 35 -11.86 -9.62 13.44
C SER A 35 -10.85 -10.49 14.16
N THR A 36 -10.43 -11.59 13.51
CA THR A 36 -9.30 -12.40 13.90
C THR A 36 -8.33 -12.46 12.73
N ILE A 37 -7.03 -12.34 12.99
CA ILE A 37 -6.00 -12.47 11.97
C ILE A 37 -5.36 -13.84 12.10
N VAL A 38 -5.22 -14.57 10.99
CA VAL A 38 -4.50 -15.84 10.94
C VAL A 38 -3.37 -15.73 9.92
N TYR A 39 -2.19 -16.23 10.27
CA TYR A 39 -1.05 -16.25 9.36
C TYR A 39 -0.30 -17.58 9.39
N ASN A 40 0.38 -17.89 8.27
CA ASN A 40 1.19 -19.10 8.18
C ASN A 40 2.60 -18.85 8.76
N ALA A 41 2.86 -19.41 9.94
CA ALA A 41 4.15 -19.27 10.62
C ALA A 41 5.27 -20.10 9.96
N SER A 42 4.92 -21.12 9.16
CA SER A 42 5.88 -21.96 8.41
C SER A 42 6.08 -21.50 6.96
N PHE A 43 5.50 -20.35 6.56
CA PHE A 43 5.67 -19.88 5.19
C PHE A 43 7.11 -19.44 4.95
N ASN A 44 7.79 -20.19 4.11
CA ASN A 44 9.13 -19.90 3.63
C ASN A 44 9.10 -20.07 2.10
N ASP A 45 9.23 -18.96 1.37
CA ASP A 45 9.34 -18.99 -0.09
C ASP A 45 10.84 -18.86 -0.42
N GLU A 46 11.45 -19.95 -0.89
CA GLU A 46 12.87 -20.03 -1.17
C GLU A 46 13.30 -18.88 -2.10
N GLY A 47 14.08 -17.94 -1.58
CA GLY A 47 14.73 -16.87 -2.34
C GLY A 47 14.10 -15.47 -2.28
N LEU A 48 13.04 -15.25 -1.51
CA LEU A 48 12.48 -13.92 -1.25
C LEU A 48 12.39 -13.66 0.24
N ASP A 49 12.70 -12.43 0.70
CA ASP A 49 12.46 -11.95 2.08
C ASP A 49 10.94 -11.88 2.39
N ILE A 50 10.30 -13.05 2.49
CA ILE A 50 8.84 -13.16 2.65
C ILE A 50 8.46 -13.71 4.02
N LEU A 51 9.38 -13.76 4.94
CA LEU A 51 9.12 -14.18 6.31
C LEU A 51 8.27 -13.14 7.05
N SER A 52 7.56 -13.61 8.08
CA SER A 52 6.95 -12.72 9.05
C SER A 52 8.03 -12.05 9.91
N ASN A 53 7.83 -10.76 10.22
CA ASN A 53 8.71 -10.04 11.12
C ASN A 53 8.12 -10.07 12.54
N ASP A 54 8.89 -10.48 13.51
CA ASP A 54 8.42 -10.66 14.89
C ASP A 54 7.88 -9.36 15.50
N ASP A 55 8.51 -8.23 15.25
CA ASP A 55 8.07 -6.92 15.71
C ASP A 55 6.71 -6.52 15.11
N VAL A 56 6.47 -6.84 13.83
CA VAL A 56 5.18 -6.63 13.15
C VAL A 56 4.11 -7.53 13.78
N VAL A 57 4.42 -8.82 13.95
CA VAL A 57 3.50 -9.80 14.57
C VAL A 57 3.12 -9.35 16.00
N GLU A 58 4.10 -8.98 16.83
CA GLU A 58 3.86 -8.53 18.20
C GLU A 58 3.07 -7.20 18.25
N SER A 59 3.29 -6.31 17.29
CA SER A 59 2.48 -5.08 17.16
C SER A 59 1.01 -5.39 16.86
N ILE A 60 0.75 -6.34 15.97
CA ILE A 60 -0.61 -6.74 15.59
C ILE A 60 -1.31 -7.49 16.74
N LYS A 61 -0.61 -8.35 17.48
CA LYS A 61 -1.13 -9.07 18.65
C LYS A 61 -1.64 -8.15 19.77
N LYS A 62 -1.11 -6.94 19.87
CA LYS A 62 -1.60 -5.93 20.85
C LYS A 62 -3.01 -5.43 20.56
N ARG A 63 -3.49 -5.61 19.33
CA ARG A 63 -4.75 -5.04 18.83
C ARG A 63 -5.78 -6.11 18.47
N PHE A 64 -5.33 -7.29 18.06
CA PHE A 64 -6.18 -8.35 17.53
C PHE A 64 -5.90 -9.71 18.17
N ASN A 65 -6.90 -10.59 18.10
CA ASN A 65 -6.66 -12.02 18.25
C ASN A 65 -5.89 -12.51 17.01
N VAL A 66 -4.68 -13.05 17.23
CA VAL A 66 -3.80 -13.52 16.15
C VAL A 66 -3.52 -15.01 16.32
N ILE A 67 -3.79 -15.78 15.29
CA ILE A 67 -3.57 -17.21 15.24
C ILE A 67 -2.41 -17.48 14.31
N ALA A 68 -1.35 -18.11 14.84
CA ALA A 68 -0.29 -18.68 14.04
C ALA A 68 -0.64 -20.13 13.71
N TYR A 69 -0.56 -20.53 12.44
CA TYR A 69 -0.68 -21.94 12.05
C TYR A 69 0.52 -22.34 11.17
N GLU A 70 0.79 -23.61 11.10
CA GLU A 70 1.81 -24.17 10.24
C GLU A 70 1.15 -25.08 9.20
N ALA A 71 1.37 -24.79 7.93
CA ALA A 71 0.86 -25.60 6.82
C ALA A 71 1.61 -26.93 6.67
N GLY A 72 2.81 -27.03 7.26
CA GLY A 72 3.71 -28.18 7.12
C GLY A 72 4.31 -28.29 5.70
N PRO A 73 5.25 -29.24 5.51
CA PRO A 73 5.96 -29.41 4.26
C PRO A 73 5.05 -29.85 3.09
N GLU A 74 3.94 -30.54 3.38
CA GLU A 74 2.98 -30.99 2.37
C GLU A 74 1.94 -29.93 2.00
N LYS A 75 2.04 -28.71 2.54
CA LYS A 75 1.07 -27.64 2.38
C LYS A 75 -0.37 -28.08 2.66
N ASN A 76 -0.54 -28.89 3.73
CA ASN A 76 -1.84 -29.36 4.18
C ASN A 76 -2.59 -28.20 4.88
N PHE A 77 -3.73 -27.80 4.32
CA PHE A 77 -4.56 -26.73 4.83
C PHE A 77 -5.77 -27.20 5.66
N ASP A 78 -5.86 -28.47 6.04
CA ASP A 78 -6.98 -29.02 6.85
C ASP A 78 -7.07 -28.26 8.19
N LYS A 79 -5.92 -28.03 8.84
CA LYS A 79 -5.88 -27.27 10.10
C LYS A 79 -6.41 -25.83 9.91
N LEU A 80 -6.13 -25.20 8.77
CA LEU A 80 -6.65 -23.87 8.45
C LEU A 80 -8.16 -23.92 8.17
N ASN A 81 -8.64 -24.97 7.48
CA ASN A 81 -10.07 -25.21 7.29
C ASN A 81 -10.79 -25.42 8.62
N ASP A 82 -10.22 -26.17 9.57
CA ASP A 82 -10.76 -26.35 10.92
C ASP A 82 -10.86 -25.02 11.69
N ILE A 83 -9.85 -24.15 11.54
CA ILE A 83 -9.90 -22.80 12.12
C ILE A 83 -11.00 -21.99 11.45
N ALA A 84 -11.02 -21.94 10.12
CA ALA A 84 -11.95 -21.14 9.31
C ALA A 84 -13.41 -21.52 9.53
N SER A 85 -13.71 -22.80 9.81
CA SER A 85 -15.09 -23.31 10.08
C SER A 85 -15.80 -22.61 11.25
N LYS A 86 -15.06 -21.91 12.11
CA LYS A 86 -15.57 -21.18 13.29
C LYS A 86 -15.94 -19.72 12.99
N TYR A 87 -15.77 -19.30 11.74
CA TYR A 87 -15.99 -17.93 11.28
C TYR A 87 -17.05 -17.88 10.18
N ASP A 88 -17.67 -16.71 10.02
CA ASP A 88 -18.71 -16.48 9.01
C ASP A 88 -18.12 -16.18 7.63
N LEU A 89 -16.87 -15.71 7.58
CA LEU A 89 -16.16 -15.33 6.37
C LEU A 89 -14.66 -15.50 6.54
N PHE A 90 -14.01 -16.09 5.53
CA PHE A 90 -12.57 -16.11 5.36
C PHE A 90 -12.19 -15.08 4.30
N TYR A 91 -11.46 -14.06 4.71
CA TYR A 91 -10.98 -12.99 3.83
C TYR A 91 -9.50 -13.18 3.50
N PHE A 92 -9.15 -13.11 2.20
CA PHE A 92 -7.80 -13.30 1.73
C PHE A 92 -7.43 -12.31 0.61
N GLN A 93 -6.31 -11.57 0.77
CA GLN A 93 -5.69 -10.79 -0.29
C GLN A 93 -4.74 -11.66 -1.09
N LYS A 94 -5.07 -11.92 -2.35
CA LYS A 94 -4.36 -12.84 -3.25
C LYS A 94 -3.80 -12.10 -4.47
N ALA A 95 -2.91 -12.78 -5.22
CA ALA A 95 -2.45 -12.27 -6.52
C ALA A 95 -3.60 -12.07 -7.52
N GLY A 96 -4.64 -12.90 -7.46
CA GLY A 96 -5.81 -12.85 -8.33
C GLY A 96 -6.09 -14.17 -9.04
N LEU A 97 -5.16 -15.10 -8.95
CA LEU A 97 -5.32 -16.47 -9.43
C LEU A 97 -5.85 -17.38 -8.33
N ARG A 98 -6.36 -18.56 -8.71
CA ARG A 98 -6.70 -19.63 -7.78
C ARG A 98 -5.42 -20.22 -7.22
N GLU A 99 -5.10 -19.83 -6.03
CA GLU A 99 -3.89 -20.23 -5.30
C GLU A 99 -4.24 -20.66 -3.87
N ASN A 100 -3.38 -21.44 -3.27
CA ASN A 100 -3.54 -21.90 -1.90
C ASN A 100 -3.40 -20.76 -0.87
N PRO A 101 -4.08 -20.86 0.29
CA PRO A 101 -4.94 -21.95 0.69
C PRO A 101 -6.32 -21.92 0.00
N GLU A 102 -6.87 -23.10 -0.31
CA GLU A 102 -8.26 -23.24 -0.72
C GLU A 102 -9.12 -23.61 0.50
N ILE A 103 -10.08 -22.74 0.83
CA ILE A 103 -10.96 -22.90 1.97
C ILE A 103 -12.34 -23.31 1.50
N THR A 104 -12.85 -24.40 2.09
CA THR A 104 -14.16 -24.99 1.76
C THR A 104 -15.10 -25.05 2.95
N SER A 105 -14.59 -24.75 4.15
CA SER A 105 -15.32 -24.88 5.43
C SER A 105 -16.18 -23.68 5.79
N THR A 106 -15.97 -22.54 5.13
CA THR A 106 -16.75 -21.31 5.31
C THR A 106 -16.78 -20.49 4.01
N LYS A 107 -17.60 -19.43 3.97
CA LYS A 107 -17.61 -18.49 2.84
C LYS A 107 -16.27 -17.79 2.67
N THR A 108 -15.89 -17.55 1.42
CA THR A 108 -14.62 -16.94 1.06
C THR A 108 -14.79 -15.59 0.36
N ALA A 109 -13.93 -14.63 0.71
CA ALA A 109 -13.79 -13.35 0.06
C ALA A 109 -12.35 -13.21 -0.47
N ASN A 110 -12.18 -13.31 -1.77
CA ASN A 110 -10.89 -13.21 -2.45
C ASN A 110 -10.69 -11.79 -3.00
N HIS A 111 -9.66 -11.11 -2.54
CA HIS A 111 -9.36 -9.73 -2.89
C HIS A 111 -8.08 -9.66 -3.73
N ALA A 112 -8.24 -9.51 -5.04
CA ALA A 112 -7.15 -9.59 -6.01
C ALA A 112 -6.32 -8.30 -6.04
N VAL A 113 -5.01 -8.44 -5.85
CA VAL A 113 -4.07 -7.31 -5.78
C VAL A 113 -3.38 -7.00 -7.11
N PHE A 114 -3.48 -7.89 -8.10
CA PHE A 114 -2.91 -7.71 -9.44
C PHE A 114 -3.96 -7.94 -10.52
N GLN A 115 -3.61 -7.66 -11.78
CA GLN A 115 -4.53 -7.73 -12.92
C GLN A 115 -4.78 -9.15 -13.47
N TYR A 116 -4.47 -10.19 -12.70
CA TYR A 116 -4.88 -11.53 -13.04
C TYR A 116 -6.40 -11.68 -12.95
N CYS A 117 -7.00 -12.40 -13.90
CA CYS A 117 -8.44 -12.61 -13.98
C CYS A 117 -8.78 -14.10 -13.85
N ASP A 118 -9.02 -14.52 -12.63
CA ASP A 118 -9.52 -15.87 -12.30
C ASP A 118 -10.52 -15.77 -11.13
N PRO A 119 -11.72 -15.19 -11.36
CA PRO A 119 -12.73 -15.07 -10.30
C PRO A 119 -13.11 -16.44 -9.73
N HIS A 120 -12.94 -16.61 -8.43
CA HIS A 120 -13.19 -17.85 -7.70
C HIS A 120 -13.62 -17.59 -6.25
N GLY A 121 -14.11 -18.64 -5.58
CA GLY A 121 -14.70 -18.54 -4.25
C GLY A 121 -16.10 -17.91 -4.26
N ASP A 122 -16.63 -17.56 -3.08
CA ASP A 122 -17.99 -17.01 -2.96
C ASP A 122 -18.04 -15.53 -3.38
N ARG A 123 -16.97 -14.78 -3.09
CA ARG A 123 -16.82 -13.37 -3.41
C ARG A 123 -15.43 -13.11 -3.98
N TYR A 124 -15.37 -12.28 -5.03
CA TYR A 124 -14.12 -11.88 -5.66
C TYR A 124 -14.19 -10.40 -6.05
N ALA A 125 -13.16 -9.62 -5.73
CA ALA A 125 -13.05 -8.21 -6.10
C ALA A 125 -11.60 -7.81 -6.30
N TYR A 126 -11.35 -6.73 -7.05
CA TYR A 126 -10.05 -6.10 -7.16
C TYR A 126 -9.85 -5.02 -6.09
N ILE A 127 -8.56 -4.69 -5.79
CA ILE A 127 -8.22 -3.62 -4.84
C ILE A 127 -8.31 -2.21 -5.42
N SER A 128 -8.58 -2.03 -6.72
CA SER A 128 -8.65 -0.71 -7.33
C SER A 128 -9.62 -0.65 -8.50
N GLU A 129 -10.11 0.54 -8.76
CA GLU A 129 -10.96 0.85 -9.90
C GLU A 129 -10.26 0.56 -11.22
N TRP A 130 -8.97 0.93 -11.32
CA TRP A 130 -8.20 0.67 -12.53
C TRP A 130 -8.12 -0.83 -12.87
N LEU A 131 -7.90 -1.70 -11.89
CA LEU A 131 -7.89 -3.16 -12.10
C LEU A 131 -9.25 -3.66 -12.60
N SER A 132 -10.36 -3.15 -12.07
CA SER A 132 -11.71 -3.50 -12.49
C SER A 132 -11.96 -3.05 -13.95
N ILE A 133 -11.61 -1.81 -14.29
CA ILE A 133 -11.73 -1.26 -15.65
C ILE A 133 -10.86 -2.04 -16.65
N ASN A 134 -9.58 -2.26 -16.30
CA ASN A 134 -8.64 -3.01 -17.14
C ASN A 134 -9.12 -4.43 -17.39
N ASN A 135 -9.63 -5.11 -16.36
CA ASN A 135 -10.20 -6.46 -16.49
C ASN A 135 -11.40 -6.46 -17.44
N LYS A 136 -12.32 -5.52 -17.29
CA LYS A 136 -13.48 -5.39 -18.18
C LYS A 136 -13.07 -5.17 -19.63
N GLN A 137 -12.07 -4.33 -19.86
CA GLN A 137 -11.55 -4.03 -21.21
C GLN A 137 -10.83 -5.24 -21.83
N THR A 138 -10.06 -5.99 -21.03
CA THR A 138 -9.21 -7.08 -21.52
C THR A 138 -9.97 -8.40 -21.66
N HIS A 139 -10.83 -8.73 -20.70
CA HIS A 139 -11.49 -10.04 -20.59
C HIS A 139 -13.01 -9.99 -20.80
N ASN A 140 -13.60 -8.78 -20.87
CA ASN A 140 -15.05 -8.56 -20.93
C ASN A 140 -15.81 -9.17 -19.72
N ILE A 141 -15.16 -9.23 -18.56
CA ILE A 141 -15.74 -9.74 -17.31
C ILE A 141 -15.83 -8.57 -16.32
N ASP A 142 -17.03 -8.33 -15.78
CA ASP A 142 -17.23 -7.34 -14.73
C ASP A 142 -16.84 -7.94 -13.38
N VAL A 143 -15.84 -7.34 -12.74
CA VAL A 143 -15.42 -7.68 -11.40
C VAL A 143 -15.47 -6.40 -10.56
N PRO A 144 -16.16 -6.39 -9.41
CA PRO A 144 -16.21 -5.23 -8.54
C PRO A 144 -14.82 -4.92 -7.95
N PHE A 145 -14.66 -3.73 -7.38
CA PHE A 145 -13.46 -3.39 -6.63
C PHE A 145 -13.82 -2.87 -5.23
N VAL A 146 -12.92 -3.11 -4.29
CA VAL A 146 -12.96 -2.54 -2.94
C VAL A 146 -11.58 -1.91 -2.68
N PRO A 147 -11.46 -0.58 -2.59
CA PRO A 147 -10.16 0.07 -2.45
C PRO A 147 -9.63 -0.08 -1.02
N TYR A 148 -8.31 0.06 -0.85
CA TYR A 148 -7.72 0.13 0.49
C TYR A 148 -8.21 1.37 1.24
N VAL A 149 -8.27 1.25 2.55
CA VAL A 149 -8.58 2.38 3.44
C VAL A 149 -7.38 3.32 3.48
N VAL A 150 -7.64 4.62 3.44
CA VAL A 150 -6.65 5.66 3.64
C VAL A 150 -7.08 6.50 4.83
N ASP A 151 -6.47 6.21 5.97
CA ASP A 151 -6.71 6.93 7.22
C ASP A 151 -5.42 6.91 8.06
N LEU A 152 -4.91 8.09 8.34
CA LEU A 152 -3.64 8.25 9.03
C LEU A 152 -3.84 9.18 10.24
N PRO A 153 -3.27 8.83 11.42
CA PRO A 153 -3.33 9.68 12.59
C PRO A 153 -2.54 10.97 12.36
N PRO A 154 -2.80 12.03 13.13
CA PRO A 154 -1.94 13.20 13.13
C PRO A 154 -0.49 12.84 13.46
N PRO A 155 0.51 13.52 12.87
CA PRO A 155 1.92 13.29 13.21
C PRO A 155 2.17 13.67 14.67
N ASN A 156 3.03 12.91 15.34
CA ASN A 156 3.39 13.12 16.75
C ASN A 156 4.89 13.38 16.98
N LYS A 157 5.69 13.41 15.89
CA LYS A 157 7.13 13.72 15.92
C LYS A 157 7.48 14.75 14.84
N ASP A 158 8.45 15.58 15.10
CA ASP A 158 9.09 16.45 14.09
C ASP A 158 10.32 15.75 13.53
N LEU A 159 10.09 14.91 12.52
CA LEU A 159 11.15 14.13 11.89
C LEU A 159 12.18 15.02 11.18
N ARG A 160 11.81 16.20 10.66
CA ARG A 160 12.78 17.15 10.09
C ARG A 160 13.79 17.61 11.14
N LYS A 161 13.31 17.94 12.34
CA LYS A 161 14.18 18.34 13.46
C LYS A 161 15.10 17.22 13.89
N GLU A 162 14.58 15.98 13.98
CA GLU A 162 15.37 14.80 14.34
C GLU A 162 16.49 14.51 13.32
N LEU A 163 16.22 14.72 12.04
CA LEU A 163 17.16 14.51 10.94
C LEU A 163 18.03 15.74 10.61
N GLY A 164 17.85 16.85 11.33
CA GLY A 164 18.60 18.09 11.07
C GLY A 164 18.26 18.75 9.72
N ILE A 165 17.07 18.51 9.16
CA ILE A 165 16.65 19.12 7.88
C ILE A 165 16.14 20.53 8.16
N PRO A 166 16.76 21.60 7.58
CA PRO A 166 16.31 22.98 7.74
C PRO A 166 14.87 23.17 7.23
N LYS A 167 14.13 24.09 7.88
CA LYS A 167 12.70 24.32 7.57
C LYS A 167 12.47 24.93 6.18
N ASP A 168 13.43 25.65 5.65
CA ASP A 168 13.41 26.31 4.35
C ASP A 168 13.70 25.36 3.17
N LYS A 169 14.19 24.15 3.45
CA LYS A 169 14.43 23.15 2.41
C LYS A 169 13.11 22.55 1.91
N PHE A 170 13.02 22.32 0.60
CA PHE A 170 11.96 21.54 -0.02
C PHE A 170 12.31 20.07 0.01
N VAL A 171 11.43 19.24 0.60
CA VAL A 171 11.71 17.81 0.83
C VAL A 171 10.83 16.93 -0.06
N TYR A 172 11.48 16.25 -1.01
CA TYR A 172 10.86 15.14 -1.73
C TYR A 172 10.94 13.87 -0.90
N GLY A 173 9.79 13.26 -0.61
CA GLY A 173 9.70 11.99 0.09
C GLY A 173 9.41 10.81 -0.81
N ARG A 174 9.88 9.64 -0.41
CA ARG A 174 9.50 8.35 -0.99
C ARG A 174 9.58 7.26 0.07
N HIS A 175 8.52 6.45 0.18
CA HIS A 175 8.57 5.18 0.90
C HIS A 175 7.86 4.09 0.09
N GLY A 176 8.16 2.83 0.37
CA GLY A 176 7.59 1.69 -0.35
C GLY A 176 8.52 0.47 -0.30
N GLY A 177 8.36 -0.48 -1.19
CA GLY A 177 9.24 -1.65 -1.30
C GLY A 177 10.67 -1.26 -1.70
N GLN A 178 11.68 -1.91 -1.12
CA GLN A 178 13.09 -1.54 -1.27
C GLN A 178 13.54 -1.42 -2.74
N TYR A 179 13.07 -2.32 -3.59
CA TYR A 179 13.48 -2.41 -5.00
C TYR A 179 12.45 -1.81 -5.97
N THR A 180 11.48 -1.05 -5.49
CA THR A 180 10.38 -0.54 -6.32
C THR A 180 10.56 0.92 -6.75
N PHE A 181 11.73 1.52 -6.52
CA PHE A 181 12.10 2.83 -7.05
C PHE A 181 13.21 2.61 -8.08
N ASP A 182 12.82 2.14 -9.26
CA ASP A 182 13.70 1.50 -10.23
C ASP A 182 13.78 2.22 -11.58
N LYS A 183 13.34 3.50 -11.65
CA LYS A 183 13.49 4.32 -12.85
C LYS A 183 14.85 5.02 -12.89
N GLY A 184 15.74 4.56 -13.79
CA GLY A 184 17.09 5.10 -13.92
C GLY A 184 17.12 6.62 -14.21
N PHE A 185 16.23 7.11 -15.07
CA PHE A 185 16.16 8.54 -15.37
C PHE A 185 15.67 9.39 -14.19
N THR A 186 14.84 8.83 -13.30
CA THR A 186 14.45 9.51 -12.05
C THR A 186 15.64 9.64 -11.11
N TRP A 187 16.46 8.59 -10.98
CA TRP A 187 17.69 8.64 -10.22
C TRP A 187 18.71 9.64 -10.80
N SER A 188 18.80 9.74 -12.14
CA SER A 188 19.64 10.74 -12.79
C SER A 188 19.19 12.17 -12.46
N ALA A 189 17.87 12.42 -12.44
CA ALA A 189 17.32 13.72 -12.04
C ALA A 189 17.59 14.03 -10.56
N ILE A 190 17.40 13.06 -9.65
CA ILE A 190 17.71 13.19 -8.22
C ILE A 190 19.19 13.53 -8.03
N LYS A 191 20.10 12.80 -8.69
CA LYS A 191 21.54 13.06 -8.62
C LYS A 191 21.86 14.48 -9.08
N TYR A 192 21.36 14.88 -10.24
CA TYR A 192 21.58 16.22 -10.78
C TYR A 192 21.12 17.32 -9.81
N ILE A 193 19.90 17.18 -9.24
CA ILE A 193 19.35 18.15 -8.29
C ILE A 193 20.16 18.17 -7.01
N ALA A 194 20.53 17.02 -6.46
CA ALA A 194 21.33 16.95 -5.23
C ALA A 194 22.69 17.64 -5.37
N GLU A 195 23.33 17.51 -6.54
CA GLU A 195 24.63 18.12 -6.85
C GLU A 195 24.56 19.63 -7.18
N ASN A 196 23.38 20.16 -7.59
CA ASN A 196 23.27 21.54 -8.11
C ASN A 196 22.30 22.43 -7.31
N ARG A 197 21.54 21.87 -6.34
CA ARG A 197 20.54 22.59 -5.54
C ARG A 197 20.73 22.26 -4.08
N ASP A 198 21.03 23.27 -3.30
CA ASP A 198 21.19 23.13 -1.84
C ASP A 198 19.87 23.27 -1.08
N ASP A 199 18.84 23.83 -1.70
CA ASP A 199 17.49 24.05 -1.14
C ASP A 199 16.55 22.85 -1.26
N ILE A 200 16.96 21.74 -1.91
CA ILE A 200 16.14 20.54 -2.11
C ILE A 200 16.80 19.33 -1.44
N VAL A 201 16.00 18.57 -0.69
CA VAL A 201 16.40 17.34 0.01
C VAL A 201 15.51 16.17 -0.45
N PHE A 202 16.09 14.99 -0.58
CA PHE A 202 15.39 13.75 -0.83
C PHE A 202 15.41 12.89 0.42
N LEU A 203 14.23 12.51 0.92
CA LEU A 203 14.04 11.66 2.09
C LEU A 203 13.44 10.32 1.63
N LEU A 204 14.26 9.27 1.64
CA LEU A 204 13.95 8.00 0.99
C LEU A 204 13.95 6.87 2.01
N ALA A 205 12.77 6.36 2.38
CA ALA A 205 12.63 5.26 3.32
C ALA A 205 12.50 3.93 2.58
N ASN A 206 13.14 2.88 3.12
CA ASN A 206 13.16 1.53 2.55
C ASN A 206 13.43 1.56 1.04
N THR A 207 14.54 2.18 0.66
CA THR A 207 14.92 2.42 -0.74
C THR A 207 16.38 2.05 -0.93
N MET A 208 16.71 1.37 -2.04
CA MET A 208 18.09 1.10 -2.41
C MET A 208 18.91 2.39 -2.47
N LYS A 209 20.11 2.37 -1.89
CA LYS A 209 21.05 3.51 -1.98
C LYS A 209 21.68 3.54 -3.36
N VAL A 210 21.26 4.51 -4.19
CA VAL A 210 21.76 4.71 -5.58
C VAL A 210 22.56 5.99 -5.70
N VAL A 211 22.19 7.04 -4.97
CA VAL A 211 22.87 8.34 -4.97
C VAL A 211 23.41 8.61 -3.58
N GLU A 212 24.72 8.80 -3.45
CA GLU A 212 25.38 9.18 -2.20
C GLU A 212 25.63 10.70 -2.22
N HIS A 213 24.84 11.45 -1.46
CA HIS A 213 24.95 12.90 -1.34
C HIS A 213 24.33 13.37 -0.02
N PRO A 214 24.84 14.45 0.64
CA PRO A 214 24.25 14.96 1.89
C PRO A 214 22.76 15.34 1.79
N ASN A 215 22.29 15.77 0.62
CA ASN A 215 20.90 16.10 0.35
C ASN A 215 20.03 14.87 0.01
N VAL A 216 20.55 13.64 0.09
CA VAL A 216 19.81 12.39 -0.12
C VAL A 216 19.92 11.52 1.13
N ILE A 217 18.86 11.54 1.94
CA ILE A 217 18.80 10.89 3.25
C ILE A 217 18.02 9.59 3.10
N TYR A 218 18.65 8.49 3.51
CA TYR A 218 18.03 7.17 3.50
C TYR A 218 17.61 6.76 4.90
N LEU A 219 16.38 6.28 5.04
CA LEU A 219 15.83 5.75 6.28
C LEU A 219 15.54 4.25 6.16
N GLU A 220 15.65 3.57 7.29
CA GLU A 220 15.24 2.18 7.42
C GLU A 220 13.73 2.01 7.19
N PRO A 221 13.26 0.79 6.89
CA PRO A 221 11.83 0.51 6.79
C PRO A 221 11.12 0.77 8.13
N PHE A 222 9.88 1.19 8.07
CA PHE A 222 9.01 1.41 9.23
C PHE A 222 7.65 0.75 9.02
N PHE A 223 6.95 0.47 10.11
CA PHE A 223 5.63 -0.14 10.11
C PHE A 223 4.63 0.66 10.94
N GLY A 224 3.39 0.70 10.46
CA GLY A 224 2.26 1.33 11.15
C GLY A 224 1.98 2.77 10.72
N ASN A 225 0.72 3.15 10.88
CA ASN A 225 0.20 4.41 10.36
C ASN A 225 0.80 5.65 11.06
N GLN A 226 1.24 5.53 12.33
CA GLN A 226 1.89 6.64 13.02
C GLN A 226 3.23 7.03 12.41
N GLU A 227 4.07 6.04 12.08
CA GLU A 227 5.38 6.29 11.47
C GLU A 227 5.22 6.80 10.02
N LYS A 228 4.22 6.32 9.27
CA LYS A 228 3.86 6.88 7.96
C LYS A 228 3.48 8.36 8.09
N SER A 229 2.65 8.73 9.06
CA SER A 229 2.25 10.12 9.30
C SER A 229 3.45 11.02 9.61
N ASN A 230 4.35 10.56 10.47
CA ASN A 230 5.57 11.30 10.82
C ASN A 230 6.46 11.52 9.59
N PHE A 231 6.61 10.46 8.78
CA PHE A 231 7.40 10.52 7.55
C PHE A 231 6.78 11.46 6.50
N VAL A 232 5.50 11.29 6.18
CA VAL A 232 4.81 12.13 5.19
C VAL A 232 4.78 13.59 5.61
N ASN A 233 4.58 13.85 6.91
CA ASN A 233 4.60 15.22 7.45
C ASN A 233 5.97 15.90 7.28
N ALA A 234 7.06 15.14 7.29
CA ALA A 234 8.40 15.69 7.07
C ALA A 234 8.67 16.06 5.60
N CYS A 235 7.83 15.62 4.67
CA CYS A 235 7.97 15.85 3.24
C CYS A 235 7.07 17.01 2.78
N ASP A 236 7.47 17.68 1.68
CA ASP A 236 6.64 18.67 0.97
C ASP A 236 5.92 18.05 -0.22
N ALA A 237 6.52 17.02 -0.84
CA ALA A 237 5.98 16.31 -1.98
C ALA A 237 6.45 14.85 -1.99
N MET A 238 5.76 13.99 -2.75
CA MET A 238 6.23 12.65 -3.06
C MET A 238 6.89 12.63 -4.45
N ILE A 239 7.98 11.86 -4.57
CA ILE A 239 8.50 11.38 -5.85
C ILE A 239 8.25 9.88 -5.98
N HIS A 240 7.56 9.46 -7.03
CA HIS A 240 7.25 8.07 -7.33
C HIS A 240 7.86 7.68 -8.69
N GLY A 241 8.53 6.51 -8.74
CA GLY A 241 9.23 6.08 -9.96
C GLY A 241 9.35 4.55 -10.03
N ARG A 242 8.22 3.83 -9.98
CA ARG A 242 8.16 2.38 -10.07
C ARG A 242 7.90 1.92 -11.50
N ASN A 243 8.76 1.04 -12.05
CA ASN A 243 8.64 0.55 -13.41
C ASN A 243 7.32 -0.20 -13.68
N LEU A 244 6.91 -1.04 -12.73
CA LEU A 244 5.63 -1.75 -12.83
C LEU A 244 4.41 -0.85 -12.63
N GLY A 245 4.58 0.38 -12.13
CA GLY A 245 3.46 1.21 -11.71
C GLY A 245 2.80 0.72 -10.42
N GLU A 246 1.54 1.09 -10.20
CA GLU A 246 0.81 0.77 -8.96
C GLU A 246 -0.56 0.16 -9.24
N SER A 247 -0.81 -1.00 -8.65
CA SER A 247 -2.13 -1.64 -8.68
C SER A 247 -3.16 -0.91 -7.79
N PHE A 248 -2.70 -0.29 -6.68
CA PHE A 248 -3.48 0.66 -5.88
C PHE A 248 -2.70 1.97 -5.68
N GLY A 249 -1.49 1.91 -5.10
CA GLY A 249 -0.67 3.08 -4.82
C GLY A 249 -0.89 3.64 -3.42
N GLY A 250 -0.82 2.78 -2.38
CA GLY A 250 -1.06 3.19 -0.99
C GLY A 250 -0.19 4.37 -0.56
N ALA A 251 1.12 4.35 -0.83
CA ALA A 251 2.02 5.45 -0.49
C ALA A 251 1.62 6.77 -1.18
N ILE A 252 1.15 6.72 -2.41
CA ILE A 252 0.61 7.89 -3.13
C ILE A 252 -0.60 8.46 -2.38
N CYS A 253 -1.54 7.59 -2.03
CA CYS A 253 -2.74 8.01 -1.31
C CYS A 253 -2.42 8.59 0.08
N GLU A 254 -1.40 8.06 0.76
CA GLU A 254 -0.95 8.57 2.06
C GLU A 254 -0.40 10.00 1.97
N PHE A 255 0.33 10.35 0.92
CA PHE A 255 0.76 11.73 0.67
C PHE A 255 -0.41 12.65 0.33
N LEU A 256 -1.32 12.22 -0.55
CA LEU A 256 -2.53 12.98 -0.91
C LEU A 256 -3.44 13.22 0.30
N PHE A 257 -3.52 12.26 1.25
CA PHE A 257 -4.27 12.42 2.50
C PHE A 257 -3.79 13.60 3.35
N PHE A 258 -2.47 13.85 3.36
CA PHE A 258 -1.85 15.02 3.99
C PHE A 258 -1.81 16.26 3.09
N ASN A 259 -2.56 16.27 2.01
CA ASN A 259 -2.56 17.33 0.99
C ASN A 259 -1.16 17.60 0.39
N LYS A 260 -0.31 16.56 0.32
CA LYS A 260 1.01 16.67 -0.28
C LYS A 260 0.93 16.24 -1.75
N PRO A 261 1.47 17.05 -2.68
CA PRO A 261 1.50 16.70 -4.09
C PRO A 261 2.33 15.44 -4.34
N VAL A 262 1.91 14.65 -5.32
CA VAL A 262 2.64 13.48 -5.76
C VAL A 262 3.07 13.65 -7.21
N MET A 263 4.35 13.54 -7.45
CA MET A 263 4.93 13.50 -8.79
C MET A 263 5.22 12.05 -9.17
N ALA A 264 4.51 11.51 -10.17
CA ALA A 264 4.62 10.10 -10.54
C ALA A 264 4.94 9.92 -12.03
N TRP A 265 5.72 8.86 -12.33
CA TRP A 265 5.93 8.45 -13.70
C TRP A 265 4.60 8.02 -14.35
N GLU A 266 4.33 8.49 -15.57
CA GLU A 266 3.07 8.25 -16.27
C GLU A 266 2.89 6.83 -16.81
N GLY A 267 3.95 6.04 -16.85
CA GLY A 267 3.91 4.67 -17.36
C GLY A 267 3.70 3.63 -16.26
N GLY A 268 3.86 2.38 -16.64
CA GLY A 268 3.72 1.22 -15.78
C GLY A 268 2.77 0.19 -16.36
N PHE A 269 2.93 -1.05 -15.91
CA PHE A 269 2.04 -2.16 -16.24
C PHE A 269 0.70 -2.00 -15.48
N ASP A 270 0.77 -1.68 -14.18
CA ASP A 270 -0.36 -1.30 -13.36
C ASP A 270 -0.47 0.22 -13.31
N ARG A 271 -1.60 0.80 -13.68
CA ARG A 271 -1.73 2.25 -13.90
C ARG A 271 -2.76 2.94 -13.02
N ASN A 272 -3.07 2.38 -11.83
CA ASN A 272 -4.01 3.04 -10.94
C ASN A 272 -3.52 4.41 -10.47
N HIS A 273 -2.20 4.58 -10.27
CA HIS A 273 -1.62 5.88 -9.95
C HIS A 273 -1.84 6.93 -11.06
N VAL A 274 -1.86 6.50 -12.33
CA VAL A 274 -2.17 7.39 -13.45
C VAL A 274 -3.64 7.81 -13.41
N LEU A 275 -4.54 6.87 -13.13
CA LEU A 275 -5.97 7.16 -12.96
C LEU A 275 -6.21 8.16 -11.82
N LEU A 276 -5.57 7.94 -10.66
CA LEU A 276 -5.69 8.81 -9.48
C LEU A 276 -5.15 10.22 -9.74
N LEU A 277 -4.01 10.35 -10.44
CA LEU A 277 -3.29 11.61 -10.60
C LEU A 277 -3.61 12.35 -11.90
N ASN A 278 -4.38 11.77 -12.82
CA ASN A 278 -4.65 12.35 -14.14
C ASN A 278 -5.23 13.76 -14.05
N SER A 279 -6.10 14.04 -13.11
CA SER A 279 -6.69 15.38 -12.88
C SER A 279 -5.75 16.36 -12.21
N SER A 280 -4.69 15.89 -11.55
CA SER A 280 -3.71 16.73 -10.84
C SER A 280 -2.63 17.32 -11.76
N GLY A 281 -2.40 16.70 -12.94
CA GLY A 281 -1.35 17.08 -13.88
C GLY A 281 0.07 16.87 -13.37
N LEU A 282 0.28 16.01 -12.36
CA LEU A 282 1.60 15.74 -11.74
C LEU A 282 2.26 14.45 -12.27
N LEU A 283 1.89 14.02 -13.46
CA LEU A 283 2.56 12.92 -14.15
C LEU A 283 3.81 13.42 -14.89
N TYR A 284 4.87 12.61 -14.93
CA TYR A 284 6.09 12.94 -15.63
C TYR A 284 6.56 11.83 -16.58
N THR A 285 7.31 12.23 -17.60
CA THR A 285 8.06 11.38 -18.52
C THR A 285 9.56 11.43 -18.21
N GLN A 286 10.36 10.68 -18.95
CA GLN A 286 11.81 10.80 -18.91
C GLN A 286 12.27 12.23 -19.25
N ASP A 287 11.63 12.88 -20.23
CA ASP A 287 12.03 14.20 -20.72
C ASP A 287 11.60 15.34 -19.78
N THR A 288 10.56 15.11 -18.96
CA THR A 288 9.98 16.17 -18.11
C THR A 288 10.33 16.03 -16.62
N VAL A 289 10.87 14.89 -16.17
CA VAL A 289 11.10 14.63 -14.74
C VAL A 289 11.94 15.71 -14.06
N LEU A 290 13.05 16.10 -14.67
CA LEU A 290 13.97 17.10 -14.10
C LEU A 290 13.31 18.48 -14.00
N SER A 291 12.69 18.96 -15.09
CA SER A 291 12.02 20.26 -15.08
C SER A 291 10.82 20.29 -14.13
N ASN A 292 10.05 19.21 -14.07
CA ASN A 292 8.93 19.11 -13.17
C ASN A 292 9.38 19.12 -11.70
N MET A 293 10.47 18.44 -11.34
CA MET A 293 11.03 18.48 -9.99
C MET A 293 11.53 19.87 -9.60
N LEU A 294 12.17 20.59 -10.52
CA LEU A 294 12.70 21.94 -10.25
C LEU A 294 11.59 22.98 -10.03
N HIS A 295 10.41 22.82 -10.66
CA HIS A 295 9.32 23.79 -10.63
C HIS A 295 8.08 23.31 -9.88
N LEU A 296 8.13 22.14 -9.21
CA LEU A 296 6.97 21.56 -8.56
C LEU A 296 6.35 22.50 -7.52
N LYS A 297 7.17 23.17 -6.71
CA LYS A 297 6.71 24.09 -5.66
C LYS A 297 5.79 25.18 -6.22
N GLU A 298 6.19 25.79 -7.33
CA GLU A 298 5.42 26.83 -8.00
C GLU A 298 4.15 26.27 -8.65
N TYR A 299 4.26 25.09 -9.24
CA TYR A 299 3.15 24.44 -9.93
C TYR A 299 2.02 24.00 -9.00
N VAL A 300 2.31 23.67 -7.74
CA VAL A 300 1.32 23.14 -6.78
C VAL A 300 0.78 24.18 -5.81
N GLU A 301 1.26 25.42 -5.87
CA GLU A 301 0.83 26.49 -4.98
C GLU A 301 -0.69 26.70 -5.04
N GLY A 302 -1.33 26.67 -3.88
CA GLY A 302 -2.78 26.86 -3.75
C GLY A 302 -3.67 25.70 -4.24
N LYS A 303 -3.09 24.57 -4.67
CA LYS A 303 -3.85 23.39 -5.10
C LYS A 303 -4.22 22.50 -3.92
N ASP A 304 -5.39 21.88 -4.03
CA ASP A 304 -5.86 20.83 -3.09
C ASP A 304 -5.81 19.47 -3.78
N PHE A 305 -5.19 18.51 -3.09
CA PHE A 305 -5.04 17.12 -3.56
C PHE A 305 -5.82 16.12 -2.69
N LYS A 306 -6.29 16.55 -1.51
CA LYS A 306 -6.94 15.68 -0.55
C LYS A 306 -8.25 15.10 -1.08
N HIS A 307 -8.96 15.83 -1.93
CA HIS A 307 -10.20 15.36 -2.55
C HIS A 307 -10.04 14.04 -3.33
N ILE A 308 -8.84 13.74 -3.86
CA ILE A 308 -8.55 12.52 -4.62
C ILE A 308 -8.75 11.27 -3.76
N VAL A 309 -8.49 11.36 -2.46
CA VAL A 309 -8.57 10.23 -1.53
C VAL A 309 -9.84 10.22 -0.67
N GLU A 310 -10.75 11.17 -0.83
CA GLU A 310 -12.05 11.17 -0.15
C GLU A 310 -12.85 9.87 -0.33
N PRO A 311 -12.85 9.20 -1.50
CA PRO A 311 -13.52 7.91 -1.67
C PRO A 311 -12.91 6.78 -0.81
N PHE A 312 -11.70 6.95 -0.28
CA PHE A 312 -10.95 5.92 0.44
C PHE A 312 -11.03 6.07 1.96
N THR A 313 -11.92 6.92 2.46
CA THR A 313 -12.17 7.03 3.91
C THR A 313 -12.66 5.70 4.49
N PRO A 314 -12.42 5.44 5.80
CA PRO A 314 -12.86 4.20 6.46
C PRO A 314 -14.33 3.88 6.21
N LYS A 315 -15.21 4.87 6.35
CA LYS A 315 -16.64 4.67 6.15
C LYS A 315 -16.97 4.24 4.72
N ASN A 316 -16.48 4.97 3.71
CA ASN A 316 -16.81 4.71 2.31
C ASN A 316 -16.28 3.33 1.86
N VAL A 317 -15.06 3.00 2.26
CA VAL A 317 -14.44 1.72 1.93
C VAL A 317 -15.16 0.56 2.64
N MET A 318 -15.48 0.71 3.93
CA MET A 318 -16.11 -0.36 4.68
C MET A 318 -17.58 -0.56 4.31
N ASP A 319 -18.28 0.48 3.88
CA ASP A 319 -19.62 0.32 3.27
C ASP A 319 -19.52 -0.57 2.01
N LYS A 320 -18.55 -0.31 1.14
CA LYS A 320 -18.31 -1.10 -0.07
C LYS A 320 -17.80 -2.52 0.24
N PHE A 321 -16.93 -2.67 1.24
CA PHE A 321 -16.46 -3.97 1.74
C PHE A 321 -17.64 -4.83 2.22
N ASN A 322 -18.54 -4.23 2.97
CA ASN A 322 -19.74 -4.90 3.47
C ASN A 322 -20.68 -5.34 2.34
N GLU A 323 -20.86 -4.47 1.33
CA GLU A 323 -21.70 -4.78 0.17
C GLU A 323 -21.11 -5.92 -0.67
N VAL A 324 -19.82 -5.88 -0.94
CA VAL A 324 -19.15 -6.80 -1.88
C VAL A 324 -18.81 -8.13 -1.24
N PHE A 325 -18.31 -8.13 0.01
CA PHE A 325 -17.76 -9.33 0.63
C PHE A 325 -18.65 -9.94 1.72
N ILE A 326 -19.46 -9.14 2.43
CA ILE A 326 -20.18 -9.65 3.62
C ILE A 326 -21.65 -9.98 3.32
N LYS A 327 -22.35 -9.15 2.55
CA LYS A 327 -23.75 -9.37 2.14
C LYS A 327 -23.84 -10.41 1.02
#